data_8689c31148da3cfa437364489f3d9650
#
_entry.id   8689c31148da3cfa437364489f3d9650
#
_cell.length_a   1.000
_cell.length_b   1.000
_cell.length_c   1.000
_cell.angle_alpha   90.00
_cell.angle_beta   90.00
_cell.angle_gamma   90.00
#
_symmetry.space_group_name_H-M   'P 1'
#
loop_
_entity.id
_entity.type
_entity.pdbx_description
1 polymer ?
#
loop_
_entity_poly.entity_id
_entity_poly.type
_entity_poly.pdbx_seq_one_letter_code
_entity_poly.pdbx_strand_id
1 'polypeptide(L)'
;MNQSPVKHTLIKSEACDVHSREHIENALRDPIARIPSQFKSAFHKFLYYNQKKYLQQVNHFAQLAFLIYFWADRYVLPDVEVLSGVIRVIAIIGAFGLNFFLFKYIRRIQLLDMVLPYATCLSAILWFEILLNSSNEAVYTYQYAAVILIVLGNLSIQVHFRPALLSSAMITAAVLFGVWRLNVLSDFIIYLFVYVPILLFSIYICWNNTLNSRKTFLRALLDDWNYHTLRKLAHTDELTQISNRRHFVQSANRKIRETPHTVSTSLLIFDVDHFKQINDAYGHDVGDQVLCCIAEVARREMRHNDMLARFGGEEFIVLLPYTVQADALKIAERLRYKMEQQCLNINDQELTFTISVGVSKLDPKHPKLDQLIKHADIALYEAKHQGRNCVVHYNTMNQSEQLV
;
A
#
# COMPACT_ATOMS: atom_id res chain seq x y z
N MET A 1 2.03 -0.95 -16.57
CA MET A 1 1.40 0.05 -15.69
C MET A 1 2.21 0.13 -14.40
N ASN A 2 3.10 1.13 -14.30
CA ASN A 2 3.96 1.33 -13.12
C ASN A 2 3.13 1.90 -11.96
N GLN A 3 2.79 1.05 -10.99
CA GLN A 3 2.28 1.53 -9.71
C GLN A 3 3.44 2.20 -8.96
N SER A 4 3.30 3.49 -8.68
CA SER A 4 4.34 4.27 -8.00
C SER A 4 4.68 3.67 -6.62
N PRO A 5 5.97 3.56 -6.25
CA PRO A 5 6.41 2.98 -4.97
C PRO A 5 5.85 3.69 -3.73
N VAL A 6 5.33 4.90 -3.88
CA VAL A 6 4.70 5.69 -2.81
C VAL A 6 3.35 5.09 -2.35
N LYS A 7 2.62 4.37 -3.23
CA LYS A 7 1.35 3.70 -2.86
C LYS A 7 1.55 2.60 -1.80
N HIS A 8 2.62 1.83 -1.90
CA HIS A 8 2.89 0.70 -0.99
C HIS A 8 3.36 1.13 0.41
N THR A 9 4.05 2.26 0.54
CA THR A 9 4.68 2.65 1.82
C THR A 9 3.70 3.28 2.82
N LEU A 10 2.61 3.91 2.34
CA LEU A 10 1.64 4.62 3.18
C LEU A 10 0.59 3.70 3.83
N ILE A 11 0.36 2.53 3.23
CA ILE A 11 -0.64 1.55 3.68
C ILE A 11 0.01 0.52 4.64
N LYS A 12 1.32 0.37 4.58
CA LYS A 12 2.11 -0.71 5.21
C LYS A 12 2.05 -0.82 6.74
N SER A 13 1.66 0.20 7.48
CA SER A 13 1.76 0.18 8.95
C SER A 13 0.45 -0.13 9.69
N GLU A 14 -0.70 -0.02 9.03
CA GLU A 14 -2.00 -0.04 9.72
C GLU A 14 -2.87 -1.28 9.40
N ALA A 15 -2.50 -2.09 8.39
CA ALA A 15 -3.36 -3.16 7.87
C ALA A 15 -2.99 -4.60 8.31
N CYS A 16 -1.92 -4.80 9.09
CA CYS A 16 -1.37 -6.16 9.34
C CYS A 16 -2.07 -6.98 10.43
N ASP A 17 -3.15 -6.48 11.06
CA ASP A 17 -3.85 -7.21 12.11
C ASP A 17 -5.10 -7.93 11.56
N VAL A 18 -5.39 -9.14 12.04
CA VAL A 18 -6.57 -9.95 11.62
C VAL A 18 -7.87 -9.18 11.87
N HIS A 19 -7.96 -8.42 12.96
CA HIS A 19 -9.11 -7.55 13.25
C HIS A 19 -9.28 -6.43 12.21
N SER A 20 -8.20 -6.00 11.56
CA SER A 20 -8.26 -4.99 10.50
C SER A 20 -9.00 -5.48 9.26
N ARG A 21 -8.88 -6.76 8.89
CA ARG A 21 -9.58 -7.35 7.75
C ARG A 21 -11.09 -7.29 7.92
N GLU A 22 -11.58 -7.75 9.06
CA GLU A 22 -13.02 -7.76 9.35
C GLU A 22 -13.61 -6.35 9.31
N HIS A 23 -12.91 -5.36 9.87
CA HIS A 23 -13.34 -3.96 9.80
C HIS A 23 -13.39 -3.43 8.36
N ILE A 24 -12.43 -3.82 7.50
CA ILE A 24 -12.43 -3.42 6.08
C ILE A 24 -13.58 -4.08 5.33
N GLU A 25 -13.80 -5.39 5.52
CA GLU A 25 -14.90 -6.12 4.86
C GLU A 25 -16.26 -5.60 5.30
N ASN A 26 -16.46 -5.32 6.59
CA ASN A 26 -17.70 -4.73 7.10
C ASN A 26 -17.93 -3.31 6.54
N ALA A 27 -16.86 -2.51 6.42
CA ALA A 27 -16.95 -1.19 5.79
C ALA A 27 -17.28 -1.26 4.29
N LEU A 28 -16.82 -2.30 3.57
CA LEU A 28 -17.15 -2.51 2.17
C LEU A 28 -18.61 -2.96 1.96
N ARG A 29 -19.19 -3.67 2.95
CA ARG A 29 -20.61 -4.08 2.95
C ARG A 29 -21.55 -2.92 3.32
N ASP A 30 -21.04 -1.90 4.01
CA ASP A 30 -21.83 -0.70 4.33
C ASP A 30 -22.21 0.02 3.03
N PRO A 31 -23.52 0.29 2.76
CA PRO A 31 -23.98 1.04 1.59
C PRO A 31 -23.29 2.39 1.40
N ILE A 32 -22.87 3.02 2.50
CA ILE A 32 -22.20 4.32 2.51
C ILE A 32 -20.66 4.17 2.47
N ALA A 33 -20.15 2.96 2.61
CA ALA A 33 -18.72 2.66 2.69
C ALA A 33 -17.99 3.57 3.71
N ARG A 34 -18.48 3.63 4.95
CA ARG A 34 -17.91 4.48 6.01
C ARG A 34 -16.49 4.02 6.32
N ILE A 35 -15.56 4.97 6.26
CA ILE A 35 -14.16 4.67 6.60
C ILE A 35 -14.04 4.52 8.12
N PRO A 36 -13.57 3.37 8.64
CA PRO A 36 -13.32 3.18 10.07
C PRO A 36 -12.36 4.22 10.63
N SER A 37 -12.55 4.59 11.91
CA SER A 37 -11.81 5.71 12.54
C SER A 37 -10.29 5.55 12.44
N GLN A 38 -9.80 4.32 12.58
CA GLN A 38 -8.39 3.97 12.49
C GLN A 38 -7.78 4.25 11.10
N PHE A 39 -8.56 4.17 10.00
CA PHE A 39 -8.07 4.38 8.65
C PHE A 39 -8.34 5.80 8.10
N LYS A 40 -8.95 6.70 8.87
CA LYS A 40 -9.26 8.08 8.39
C LYS A 40 -8.01 8.86 7.97
N SER A 41 -6.93 8.77 8.74
CA SER A 41 -5.67 9.45 8.42
C SER A 41 -5.06 8.92 7.12
N ALA A 42 -5.01 7.59 6.97
CA ALA A 42 -4.53 6.92 5.75
C ALA A 42 -5.41 7.27 4.54
N PHE A 43 -6.73 7.33 4.71
CA PHE A 43 -7.66 7.75 3.66
C PHE A 43 -7.39 9.16 3.15
N HIS A 44 -7.20 10.15 4.03
CA HIS A 44 -6.88 11.52 3.62
C HIS A 44 -5.54 11.62 2.89
N LYS A 45 -4.51 10.87 3.34
CA LYS A 45 -3.23 10.77 2.63
C LYS A 45 -3.41 10.13 1.25
N PHE A 46 -4.14 9.01 1.16
CA PHE A 46 -4.45 8.34 -0.10
C PHE A 46 -5.12 9.29 -1.11
N LEU A 47 -6.13 10.03 -0.68
CA LEU A 47 -6.81 11.03 -1.49
C LEU A 47 -5.86 12.14 -1.94
N TYR A 48 -5.02 12.67 -1.02
CA TYR A 48 -4.07 13.72 -1.35
C TYR A 48 -3.12 13.30 -2.49
N TYR A 49 -2.51 12.13 -2.39
CA TYR A 49 -1.57 11.66 -3.40
C TYR A 49 -2.23 11.31 -4.74
N ASN A 50 -3.46 10.79 -4.71
CA ASN A 50 -4.15 10.38 -5.92
C ASN A 50 -4.88 11.54 -6.63
N GLN A 51 -5.41 12.51 -5.88
CA GLN A 51 -6.34 13.51 -6.42
C GLN A 51 -5.75 14.92 -6.55
N LYS A 52 -4.66 15.25 -5.83
CA LYS A 52 -4.10 16.61 -5.85
C LYS A 52 -3.84 17.12 -7.27
N LYS A 53 -3.17 16.32 -8.11
CA LYS A 53 -2.85 16.71 -9.49
C LYS A 53 -4.10 16.88 -10.35
N TYR A 54 -5.06 15.98 -10.17
CA TYR A 54 -6.35 16.05 -10.87
C TYR A 54 -7.12 17.33 -10.49
N LEU A 55 -7.26 17.61 -9.19
CA LEU A 55 -7.94 18.83 -8.71
C LEU A 55 -7.26 20.10 -9.26
N GLN A 56 -5.94 20.14 -9.29
CA GLN A 56 -5.21 21.26 -9.87
C GLN A 56 -5.50 21.43 -11.35
N GLN A 57 -5.51 20.36 -12.12
CA GLN A 57 -5.83 20.38 -13.54
C GLN A 57 -7.27 20.87 -13.80
N VAL A 58 -8.25 20.33 -13.07
CA VAL A 58 -9.66 20.72 -13.22
C VAL A 58 -9.85 22.20 -12.88
N ASN A 59 -9.18 22.73 -11.84
CA ASN A 59 -9.20 24.15 -11.54
C ASN A 59 -8.65 25.01 -12.69
N HIS A 60 -7.55 24.60 -13.32
CA HIS A 60 -7.01 25.32 -14.47
C HIS A 60 -7.95 25.27 -15.69
N PHE A 61 -8.56 24.11 -15.95
CA PHE A 61 -9.57 23.99 -17.02
C PHE A 61 -10.80 24.86 -16.77
N ALA A 62 -11.28 24.93 -15.53
CA ALA A 62 -12.40 25.80 -15.18
C ALA A 62 -12.08 27.28 -15.38
N GLN A 63 -10.86 27.69 -15.01
CA GLN A 63 -10.37 29.05 -15.25
C GLN A 63 -10.26 29.37 -16.73
N LEU A 64 -9.73 28.44 -17.53
CA LEU A 64 -9.65 28.59 -18.98
C LEU A 64 -11.05 28.67 -19.63
N ALA A 65 -11.98 27.81 -19.20
CA ALA A 65 -13.36 27.86 -19.67
C ALA A 65 -14.01 29.21 -19.32
N PHE A 66 -13.82 29.73 -18.12
CA PHE A 66 -14.33 31.06 -17.75
C PHE A 66 -13.75 32.18 -18.61
N LEU A 67 -12.50 32.08 -19.07
CA LEU A 67 -11.91 33.03 -20.03
C LEU A 67 -12.51 32.90 -21.44
N ILE A 68 -12.69 31.66 -21.93
CA ILE A 68 -13.24 31.40 -23.25
C ILE A 68 -14.66 31.96 -23.39
N TYR A 69 -15.44 31.97 -22.32
CA TYR A 69 -16.76 32.59 -22.29
C TYR A 69 -16.75 34.12 -22.62
N PHE A 70 -15.58 34.80 -22.56
CA PHE A 70 -15.44 36.15 -23.02
C PHE A 70 -15.84 36.32 -24.51
N TRP A 71 -15.48 35.34 -25.35
CA TRP A 71 -15.86 35.37 -26.76
C TRP A 71 -17.37 35.19 -26.97
N ALA A 72 -18.01 34.41 -26.10
CA ALA A 72 -19.46 34.29 -26.10
C ALA A 72 -20.13 35.59 -25.67
N ASP A 73 -19.61 36.24 -24.60
CA ASP A 73 -20.12 37.54 -24.14
C ASP A 73 -20.00 38.61 -25.25
N ARG A 74 -18.84 38.67 -25.90
CA ARG A 74 -18.60 39.61 -26.99
C ARG A 74 -19.60 39.44 -28.17
N TYR A 75 -19.96 38.19 -28.46
CA TYR A 75 -20.90 37.88 -29.53
C TYR A 75 -22.36 38.11 -29.13
N VAL A 76 -22.74 37.74 -27.91
CA VAL A 76 -24.14 37.77 -27.43
C VAL A 76 -24.48 39.11 -26.80
N LEU A 77 -23.55 39.75 -26.09
CA LEU A 77 -23.73 40.97 -25.29
C LEU A 77 -22.64 42.00 -25.63
N PRO A 78 -22.62 42.56 -26.87
CA PRO A 78 -21.58 43.46 -27.29
C PRO A 78 -21.56 44.81 -26.49
N ASP A 79 -22.68 45.16 -25.89
CA ASP A 79 -22.84 46.37 -25.06
C ASP A 79 -22.02 46.33 -23.77
N VAL A 80 -21.70 45.17 -23.26
CA VAL A 80 -20.89 44.95 -22.01
C VAL A 80 -19.54 44.28 -22.27
N GLU A 81 -19.03 44.25 -23.53
CA GLU A 81 -17.77 43.61 -23.91
C GLU A 81 -16.61 44.06 -23.04
N VAL A 82 -16.41 45.37 -22.84
CA VAL A 82 -15.30 45.90 -22.03
C VAL A 82 -15.43 45.52 -20.57
N LEU A 83 -16.63 45.60 -20.00
CA LEU A 83 -16.89 45.23 -18.62
C LEU A 83 -16.59 43.71 -18.39
N SER A 84 -17.11 42.87 -19.27
CA SER A 84 -16.85 41.42 -19.24
C SER A 84 -15.36 41.10 -19.32
N GLY A 85 -14.63 41.71 -20.25
CA GLY A 85 -13.20 41.54 -20.42
C GLY A 85 -12.41 41.87 -19.15
N VAL A 86 -12.67 43.04 -18.57
CA VAL A 86 -12.01 43.50 -17.33
C VAL A 86 -12.29 42.55 -16.16
N ILE A 87 -13.57 42.21 -15.91
CA ILE A 87 -13.96 41.33 -14.83
C ILE A 87 -13.29 39.95 -14.96
N ARG A 88 -13.34 39.35 -16.16
CA ARG A 88 -12.76 38.01 -16.39
C ARG A 88 -11.25 38.00 -16.25
N VAL A 89 -10.54 39.00 -16.78
CA VAL A 89 -9.06 39.05 -16.66
C VAL A 89 -8.63 39.19 -15.20
N ILE A 90 -9.25 40.11 -14.44
CA ILE A 90 -8.91 40.29 -13.03
C ILE A 90 -9.22 39.01 -12.23
N ALA A 91 -10.41 38.41 -12.45
CA ALA A 91 -10.82 37.19 -11.76
C ALA A 91 -9.85 36.03 -12.03
N ILE A 92 -9.40 35.88 -13.28
CA ILE A 92 -8.49 34.78 -13.65
C ILE A 92 -7.09 34.99 -13.09
N ILE A 93 -6.54 36.20 -13.14
CA ILE A 93 -5.23 36.49 -12.54
C ILE A 93 -5.26 36.18 -11.05
N GLY A 94 -6.29 36.64 -10.32
CA GLY A 94 -6.48 36.36 -8.91
C GLY A 94 -6.65 34.86 -8.60
N ALA A 95 -7.51 34.18 -9.37
CA ALA A 95 -7.77 32.76 -9.21
C ALA A 95 -6.52 31.89 -9.52
N PHE A 96 -5.74 32.24 -10.54
CA PHE A 96 -4.52 31.53 -10.88
C PHE A 96 -3.46 31.67 -9.80
N GLY A 97 -3.23 32.90 -9.31
CA GLY A 97 -2.31 33.17 -8.21
C GLY A 97 -2.71 32.41 -6.92
N LEU A 98 -4.00 32.47 -6.57
CA LEU A 98 -4.55 31.77 -5.40
C LEU A 98 -4.40 30.24 -5.55
N ASN A 99 -4.75 29.69 -6.72
CA ASN A 99 -4.63 28.28 -7.03
C ASN A 99 -3.17 27.81 -6.91
N PHE A 100 -2.22 28.54 -7.52
CA PHE A 100 -0.80 28.25 -7.39
C PHE A 100 -0.34 28.21 -5.93
N PHE A 101 -0.72 29.22 -5.13
CA PHE A 101 -0.37 29.30 -3.73
C PHE A 101 -0.97 28.16 -2.90
N LEU A 102 -2.29 27.91 -3.03
CA LEU A 102 -2.98 26.87 -2.26
C LEU A 102 -2.42 25.47 -2.57
N PHE A 103 -2.25 25.13 -3.84
CA PHE A 103 -1.74 23.81 -4.22
C PHE A 103 -0.23 23.62 -3.93
N LYS A 104 0.53 24.69 -3.78
CA LYS A 104 1.94 24.63 -3.38
C LYS A 104 2.10 24.41 -1.87
N TYR A 105 1.33 25.13 -1.05
CA TYR A 105 1.57 25.19 0.40
C TYR A 105 0.60 24.35 1.23
N ILE A 106 -0.62 24.11 0.77
CA ILE A 106 -1.62 23.36 1.53
C ILE A 106 -1.50 21.85 1.25
N ARG A 107 -1.34 21.08 2.35
CA ARG A 107 -1.28 19.61 2.33
C ARG A 107 -2.60 18.93 2.73
N ARG A 108 -3.61 19.70 3.11
CA ARG A 108 -4.94 19.19 3.52
C ARG A 108 -5.83 19.07 2.28
N ILE A 109 -6.06 17.84 1.82
CA ILE A 109 -6.88 17.57 0.62
C ILE A 109 -8.29 18.14 0.74
N GLN A 110 -8.87 18.18 1.95
CA GLN A 110 -10.20 18.73 2.23
C GLN A 110 -10.33 20.20 1.85
N LEU A 111 -9.26 20.99 2.06
CA LEU A 111 -9.24 22.42 1.69
C LEU A 111 -9.04 22.58 0.17
N LEU A 112 -8.20 21.74 -0.44
CA LEU A 112 -7.96 21.78 -1.87
C LEU A 112 -9.21 21.38 -2.68
N ASP A 113 -10.02 20.47 -2.15
CA ASP A 113 -11.28 20.01 -2.76
C ASP A 113 -12.34 21.11 -2.82
N MET A 114 -12.23 22.13 -1.97
CA MET A 114 -13.18 23.26 -1.90
C MET A 114 -12.81 24.42 -2.81
N VAL A 115 -11.60 24.42 -3.39
CA VAL A 115 -11.11 25.56 -4.20
C VAL A 115 -12.00 25.78 -5.42
N LEU A 116 -12.33 24.75 -6.18
CA LEU A 116 -13.16 24.87 -7.37
C LEU A 116 -14.62 25.27 -7.04
N PRO A 117 -15.30 24.67 -6.03
CA PRO A 117 -16.63 25.13 -5.62
C PRO A 117 -16.71 26.61 -5.26
N TYR A 118 -15.74 27.14 -4.51
CA TYR A 118 -15.72 28.57 -4.19
C TYR A 118 -15.41 29.42 -5.41
N ALA A 119 -14.48 28.97 -6.27
CA ALA A 119 -14.18 29.68 -7.51
C ALA A 119 -15.39 29.70 -8.46
N THR A 120 -16.17 28.61 -8.57
CA THR A 120 -17.39 28.56 -9.39
C THR A 120 -18.50 29.41 -8.79
N CYS A 121 -18.65 29.48 -7.47
CA CYS A 121 -19.61 30.38 -6.83
C CYS A 121 -19.28 31.85 -7.13
N LEU A 122 -18.00 32.26 -6.97
CA LEU A 122 -17.55 33.59 -7.32
C LEU A 122 -17.75 33.89 -8.80
N SER A 123 -17.44 32.94 -9.68
CA SER A 123 -17.64 33.07 -11.12
C SER A 123 -19.13 33.27 -11.48
N ALA A 124 -20.04 32.60 -10.75
CA ALA A 124 -21.48 32.79 -10.92
C ALA A 124 -21.90 34.23 -10.57
N ILE A 125 -21.45 34.76 -9.43
CA ILE A 125 -21.74 36.11 -9.02
C ILE A 125 -21.23 37.12 -10.05
N LEU A 126 -19.94 37.02 -10.44
CA LEU A 126 -19.34 37.92 -11.41
C LEU A 126 -20.02 37.86 -12.77
N TRP A 127 -20.47 36.70 -13.18
CA TRP A 127 -21.17 36.54 -14.44
C TRP A 127 -22.55 37.16 -14.42
N PHE A 128 -23.31 36.99 -13.37
CA PHE A 128 -24.60 37.67 -13.22
C PHE A 128 -24.46 39.21 -13.12
N GLU A 129 -23.37 39.72 -12.57
CA GLU A 129 -23.07 41.17 -12.61
C GLU A 129 -22.89 41.64 -14.05
N ILE A 130 -22.22 40.85 -14.93
CA ILE A 130 -22.10 41.18 -16.35
C ILE A 130 -23.50 41.22 -16.99
N LEU A 131 -24.34 40.18 -16.79
CA LEU A 131 -25.67 40.09 -17.35
C LEU A 131 -26.59 41.24 -16.90
N LEU A 132 -26.54 41.60 -15.64
CA LEU A 132 -27.37 42.68 -15.05
C LEU A 132 -27.04 44.10 -15.58
N ASN A 133 -25.81 44.27 -16.11
CA ASN A 133 -25.39 45.54 -16.73
C ASN A 133 -25.63 45.61 -18.23
N SER A 134 -26.11 44.53 -18.87
CA SER A 134 -26.45 44.53 -20.26
C SER A 134 -27.89 44.94 -20.50
N SER A 135 -28.11 45.76 -21.54
CA SER A 135 -29.43 46.17 -22.04
C SER A 135 -29.95 45.28 -23.20
N ASN A 136 -29.18 44.26 -23.57
CA ASN A 136 -29.52 43.39 -24.71
C ASN A 136 -30.54 42.29 -24.26
N GLU A 137 -31.62 42.13 -25.04
CA GLU A 137 -32.64 41.11 -24.76
C GLU A 137 -32.09 39.67 -24.80
N ALA A 138 -30.97 39.41 -25.47
CA ALA A 138 -30.32 38.10 -25.45
C ALA A 138 -29.92 37.62 -24.05
N VAL A 139 -29.80 38.49 -23.03
CA VAL A 139 -29.59 38.17 -21.64
C VAL A 139 -30.53 37.08 -21.13
N TYR A 140 -31.82 37.15 -21.48
CA TYR A 140 -32.86 36.22 -21.02
C TYR A 140 -32.65 34.78 -21.56
N THR A 141 -32.01 34.62 -22.71
CA THR A 141 -31.64 33.31 -23.23
C THR A 141 -30.26 32.87 -22.72
N TYR A 142 -29.31 33.80 -22.65
CA TYR A 142 -27.93 33.52 -22.29
C TYR A 142 -27.76 33.11 -20.80
N GLN A 143 -28.66 33.55 -19.92
CA GLN A 143 -28.65 33.14 -18.48
C GLN A 143 -28.72 31.63 -18.28
N TYR A 144 -29.27 30.85 -19.20
CA TYR A 144 -29.33 29.39 -19.08
C TYR A 144 -27.95 28.74 -19.08
N ALA A 145 -26.91 29.39 -19.61
CA ALA A 145 -25.55 28.90 -19.54
C ALA A 145 -25.01 28.82 -18.10
N ALA A 146 -25.63 29.52 -17.10
CA ALA A 146 -25.29 29.39 -15.68
C ALA A 146 -25.45 27.96 -15.13
N VAL A 147 -26.28 27.14 -15.77
CA VAL A 147 -26.50 25.75 -15.36
C VAL A 147 -25.21 24.95 -15.37
N ILE A 148 -24.25 25.28 -16.24
CA ILE A 148 -22.95 24.60 -16.28
C ILE A 148 -22.14 24.79 -14.98
N LEU A 149 -22.34 25.91 -14.28
CA LEU A 149 -21.57 26.21 -13.07
C LEU A 149 -21.88 25.24 -11.92
N ILE A 150 -23.14 24.79 -11.78
CA ILE A 150 -23.49 23.81 -10.76
C ILE A 150 -22.92 22.42 -11.10
N VAL A 151 -22.89 22.07 -12.37
CA VAL A 151 -22.31 20.81 -12.84
C VAL A 151 -20.81 20.80 -12.61
N LEU A 152 -20.09 21.86 -12.99
CA LEU A 152 -18.66 21.99 -12.76
C LEU A 152 -18.31 21.98 -11.27
N GLY A 153 -19.06 22.69 -10.45
CA GLY A 153 -18.85 22.72 -9.01
C GLY A 153 -18.95 21.34 -8.37
N ASN A 154 -19.94 20.56 -8.78
CA ASN A 154 -20.20 19.25 -8.16
C ASN A 154 -19.37 18.09 -8.73
N LEU A 155 -19.03 18.12 -10.02
CA LEU A 155 -18.24 17.04 -10.64
C LEU A 155 -16.83 16.92 -10.07
N SER A 156 -16.27 17.99 -9.54
CA SER A 156 -14.91 18.01 -9.02
C SER A 156 -14.79 17.50 -7.59
N ILE A 157 -15.86 17.52 -6.80
CA ILE A 157 -15.83 17.17 -5.38
C ILE A 157 -15.82 15.64 -5.23
N GLN A 158 -14.73 15.10 -4.66
CA GLN A 158 -14.54 13.66 -4.51
C GLN A 158 -14.25 13.21 -3.08
N VAL A 159 -14.00 14.17 -2.17
CA VAL A 159 -13.50 13.86 -0.82
C VAL A 159 -14.63 13.70 0.19
N HIS A 160 -15.51 14.71 0.28
CA HIS A 160 -16.56 14.73 1.30
C HIS A 160 -17.89 15.26 0.73
N PHE A 161 -18.94 14.45 0.91
CA PHE A 161 -20.28 14.82 0.44
C PHE A 161 -20.89 16.03 1.14
N ARG A 162 -20.70 16.18 2.46
CA ARG A 162 -21.28 17.32 3.22
C ARG A 162 -20.78 18.69 2.77
N PRO A 163 -19.45 18.94 2.62
CA PRO A 163 -18.95 20.15 1.99
C PRO A 163 -19.50 20.39 0.58
N ALA A 164 -19.69 19.31 -0.20
CA ALA A 164 -20.28 19.40 -1.53
C ALA A 164 -21.71 19.94 -1.50
N LEU A 165 -22.53 19.51 -0.57
CA LEU A 165 -23.89 20.05 -0.40
C LEU A 165 -23.87 21.53 -0.07
N LEU A 166 -22.97 21.97 0.83
CA LEU A 166 -22.84 23.39 1.18
C LEU A 166 -22.43 24.24 -0.02
N SER A 167 -21.42 23.78 -0.78
CA SER A 167 -21.00 24.48 -2.00
C SER A 167 -22.09 24.51 -3.06
N SER A 168 -22.81 23.41 -3.26
CA SER A 168 -23.97 23.36 -4.17
C SER A 168 -25.05 24.35 -3.76
N ALA A 169 -25.35 24.44 -2.46
CA ALA A 169 -26.31 25.42 -1.94
C ALA A 169 -25.85 26.88 -2.20
N MET A 170 -24.56 27.17 -2.00
CA MET A 170 -24.00 28.50 -2.27
C MET A 170 -24.07 28.88 -3.76
N ILE A 171 -23.66 27.97 -4.66
CA ILE A 171 -23.74 28.18 -6.10
C ILE A 171 -25.20 28.36 -6.52
N THR A 172 -26.10 27.50 -6.03
CA THR A 172 -27.53 27.57 -6.30
C THR A 172 -28.12 28.89 -5.84
N ALA A 173 -27.76 29.37 -4.65
CA ALA A 173 -28.22 30.67 -4.14
C ALA A 173 -27.76 31.84 -5.02
N ALA A 174 -26.48 31.82 -5.44
CA ALA A 174 -25.92 32.85 -6.33
C ALA A 174 -26.62 32.87 -7.70
N VAL A 175 -26.81 31.69 -8.30
CA VAL A 175 -27.47 31.53 -9.60
C VAL A 175 -28.93 31.95 -9.54
N LEU A 176 -29.70 31.43 -8.57
CA LEU A 176 -31.13 31.75 -8.47
C LEU A 176 -31.38 33.22 -8.10
N PHE A 177 -30.52 33.84 -7.28
CA PHE A 177 -30.58 35.27 -7.00
C PHE A 177 -30.35 36.09 -8.27
N GLY A 178 -29.34 35.75 -9.08
CA GLY A 178 -29.07 36.40 -10.37
C GLY A 178 -30.25 36.27 -11.35
N VAL A 179 -30.77 35.06 -11.51
CA VAL A 179 -31.93 34.82 -12.38
C VAL A 179 -33.19 35.57 -11.90
N TRP A 180 -33.45 35.58 -10.59
CA TRP A 180 -34.59 36.33 -10.01
C TRP A 180 -34.49 37.84 -10.27
N ARG A 181 -33.28 38.39 -10.25
CA ARG A 181 -33.03 39.81 -10.55
C ARG A 181 -33.26 40.18 -11.99
N LEU A 182 -33.08 39.23 -12.90
CA LEU A 182 -33.20 39.43 -14.36
C LEU A 182 -34.63 39.24 -14.86
N ASN A 183 -35.44 38.38 -14.26
CA ASN A 183 -36.66 37.90 -14.86
C ASN A 183 -37.93 38.27 -14.12
N VAL A 184 -39.04 38.24 -14.86
CA VAL A 184 -40.40 38.16 -14.27
C VAL A 184 -40.67 36.74 -13.74
N LEU A 185 -41.68 36.60 -12.90
CA LEU A 185 -41.97 35.33 -12.18
C LEU A 185 -42.18 34.14 -13.10
N SER A 186 -42.80 34.31 -14.27
CA SER A 186 -43.04 33.22 -15.26
C SER A 186 -41.74 32.61 -15.75
N ASP A 187 -40.78 33.45 -16.13
CA ASP A 187 -39.50 33.01 -16.73
C ASP A 187 -38.59 32.40 -15.66
N PHE A 188 -38.66 32.93 -14.44
CA PHE A 188 -38.00 32.32 -13.29
C PHE A 188 -38.48 30.91 -13.02
N ILE A 189 -39.80 30.65 -13.11
CA ILE A 189 -40.38 29.32 -12.93
C ILE A 189 -39.86 28.37 -14.04
N ILE A 190 -39.84 28.81 -15.29
CA ILE A 190 -39.31 28.02 -16.40
C ILE A 190 -37.83 27.68 -16.16
N TYR A 191 -37.04 28.64 -15.68
CA TYR A 191 -35.64 28.39 -15.33
C TYR A 191 -35.50 27.30 -14.27
N LEU A 192 -36.35 27.31 -13.23
CA LEU A 192 -36.34 26.28 -12.18
C LEU A 192 -36.60 24.86 -12.75
N PHE A 193 -37.51 24.69 -13.72
CA PHE A 193 -37.76 23.40 -14.35
C PHE A 193 -36.55 22.84 -15.07
N VAL A 194 -35.64 23.69 -15.57
CA VAL A 194 -34.36 23.28 -16.17
C VAL A 194 -33.30 23.03 -15.11
N TYR A 195 -33.18 23.93 -14.15
CA TYR A 195 -32.10 23.97 -13.18
C TYR A 195 -32.20 22.82 -12.15
N VAL A 196 -33.40 22.58 -11.58
CA VAL A 196 -33.58 21.62 -10.48
C VAL A 196 -33.22 20.19 -10.87
N PRO A 197 -33.67 19.64 -12.01
CA PRO A 197 -33.25 18.29 -12.42
C PRO A 197 -31.73 18.16 -12.58
N ILE A 198 -31.06 19.18 -13.12
CA ILE A 198 -29.61 19.17 -13.31
C ILE A 198 -28.89 19.27 -11.98
N LEU A 199 -29.38 20.09 -11.03
CA LEU A 199 -28.87 20.15 -9.67
C LEU A 199 -28.95 18.77 -8.99
N LEU A 200 -30.11 18.12 -9.02
CA LEU A 200 -30.30 16.79 -8.42
C LEU A 200 -29.37 15.74 -9.03
N PHE A 201 -29.25 15.75 -10.35
CA PHE A 201 -28.34 14.85 -11.06
C PHE A 201 -26.87 15.13 -10.70
N SER A 202 -26.46 16.38 -10.62
CA SER A 202 -25.08 16.74 -10.24
C SER A 202 -24.77 16.34 -8.79
N ILE A 203 -25.70 16.46 -7.86
CA ILE A 203 -25.58 15.99 -6.47
C ILE A 203 -25.47 14.46 -6.44
N TYR A 204 -26.24 13.75 -7.24
CA TYR A 204 -26.16 12.30 -7.36
C TYR A 204 -24.77 11.85 -7.84
N ILE A 205 -24.23 12.49 -8.87
CA ILE A 205 -22.86 12.22 -9.36
C ILE A 205 -21.83 12.46 -8.26
N CYS A 206 -21.92 13.58 -7.55
CA CYS A 206 -21.03 13.90 -6.45
C CYS A 206 -21.06 12.83 -5.34
N TRP A 207 -22.26 12.39 -4.96
CA TRP A 207 -22.45 11.29 -4.03
C TRP A 207 -21.77 10.01 -4.49
N ASN A 208 -22.02 9.63 -5.76
CA ASN A 208 -21.44 8.41 -6.34
C ASN A 208 -19.92 8.47 -6.43
N ASN A 209 -19.35 9.62 -6.80
CA ASN A 209 -17.90 9.83 -6.82
C ASN A 209 -17.28 9.68 -5.43
N THR A 210 -17.92 10.27 -4.40
CA THR A 210 -17.47 10.14 -3.01
C THR A 210 -17.50 8.68 -2.54
N LEU A 211 -18.58 7.96 -2.87
CA LEU A 211 -18.75 6.56 -2.55
C LEU A 211 -17.69 5.68 -3.24
N ASN A 212 -17.47 5.92 -4.54
CA ASN A 212 -16.46 5.20 -5.31
C ASN A 212 -15.05 5.43 -4.76
N SER A 213 -14.71 6.66 -4.36
CA SER A 213 -13.41 6.98 -3.75
C SER A 213 -13.19 6.20 -2.45
N ARG A 214 -14.21 6.09 -1.60
CA ARG A 214 -14.17 5.29 -0.36
C ARG A 214 -13.99 3.80 -0.65
N LYS A 215 -14.79 3.24 -1.57
CA LYS A 215 -14.71 1.84 -1.96
C LYS A 215 -13.35 1.49 -2.58
N THR A 216 -12.80 2.37 -3.41
CA THR A 216 -11.47 2.18 -4.01
C THR A 216 -10.39 2.14 -2.95
N PHE A 217 -10.43 3.02 -1.95
CA PHE A 217 -9.50 2.99 -0.83
C PHE A 217 -9.61 1.70 0.00
N LEU A 218 -10.83 1.30 0.38
CA LEU A 218 -11.07 0.07 1.16
C LEU A 218 -10.62 -1.19 0.40
N ARG A 219 -10.87 -1.24 -0.91
CA ARG A 219 -10.36 -2.34 -1.75
C ARG A 219 -8.83 -2.36 -1.80
N ALA A 220 -8.20 -1.20 -1.95
CA ALA A 220 -6.75 -1.12 -1.94
C ALA A 220 -6.13 -1.60 -0.60
N LEU A 221 -6.78 -1.32 0.53
CA LEU A 221 -6.39 -1.88 1.84
C LEU A 221 -6.55 -3.40 1.89
N LEU A 222 -7.64 -3.93 1.40
CA LEU A 222 -7.91 -5.38 1.37
C LEU A 222 -6.91 -6.11 0.46
N ASP A 223 -6.62 -5.54 -0.71
CA ASP A 223 -5.65 -6.10 -1.65
C ASP A 223 -4.24 -6.13 -1.04
N ASP A 224 -3.84 -5.08 -0.33
CA ASP A 224 -2.55 -5.03 0.38
C ASP A 224 -2.49 -6.09 1.50
N TRP A 225 -3.57 -6.23 2.28
CA TRP A 225 -3.68 -7.25 3.32
C TRP A 225 -3.58 -8.66 2.71
N ASN A 226 -4.33 -8.95 1.64
CA ASN A 226 -4.28 -10.23 0.94
C ASN A 226 -2.88 -10.52 0.40
N TYR A 227 -2.22 -9.52 -0.20
CA TYR A 227 -0.86 -9.64 -0.70
C TYR A 227 0.13 -10.01 0.41
N HIS A 228 0.07 -9.35 1.56
CA HIS A 228 0.94 -9.65 2.70
C HIS A 228 0.68 -11.03 3.29
N THR A 229 -0.58 -11.44 3.39
CA THR A 229 -0.97 -12.76 3.87
C THR A 229 -0.49 -13.87 2.93
N LEU A 230 -0.77 -13.73 1.62
CA LEU A 230 -0.28 -14.68 0.61
C LEU A 230 1.24 -14.75 0.59
N ARG A 231 1.92 -13.61 0.75
CA ARG A 231 3.38 -13.56 0.83
C ARG A 231 3.90 -14.29 2.07
N LYS A 232 3.24 -14.11 3.23
CA LYS A 232 3.60 -14.82 4.46
C LYS A 232 3.44 -16.33 4.27
N LEU A 233 2.30 -16.79 3.77
CA LEU A 233 2.03 -18.20 3.47
C LEU A 233 3.01 -18.79 2.44
N ALA A 234 3.41 -18.00 1.44
CA ALA A 234 4.36 -18.45 0.43
C ALA A 234 5.81 -18.48 0.88
N HIS A 235 6.17 -17.81 2.00
CA HIS A 235 7.56 -17.61 2.43
C HIS A 235 7.91 -18.28 3.76
N THR A 236 6.92 -18.61 4.58
CA THR A 236 7.14 -19.24 5.89
C THR A 236 6.66 -20.69 5.89
N ASP A 237 7.26 -21.51 6.72
CA ASP A 237 6.78 -22.83 7.08
C ASP A 237 5.61 -22.69 8.08
N GLU A 238 4.51 -23.39 7.85
CA GLU A 238 3.28 -23.24 8.62
C GLU A 238 3.45 -23.67 10.09
N LEU A 239 4.24 -24.72 10.34
CA LEU A 239 4.46 -25.25 11.69
C LEU A 239 5.44 -24.38 12.46
N THR A 240 6.63 -24.15 11.91
CA THR A 240 7.75 -23.55 12.65
C THR A 240 7.82 -22.05 12.55
N GLN A 241 7.03 -21.43 11.64
CA GLN A 241 6.98 -19.97 11.40
C GLN A 241 8.34 -19.32 11.05
N ILE A 242 9.34 -20.14 10.66
CA ILE A 242 10.58 -19.66 10.04
C ILE A 242 10.44 -19.71 8.50
N SER A 243 11.45 -19.28 7.76
CA SER A 243 11.41 -19.37 6.29
C SER A 243 11.22 -20.80 5.82
N ASN A 244 10.43 -20.98 4.76
CA ASN A 244 10.36 -22.28 4.07
C ASN A 244 11.48 -22.43 3.05
N ARG A 245 11.68 -23.65 2.54
CA ARG A 245 12.69 -24.02 1.54
C ARG A 245 12.67 -23.07 0.33
N ARG A 246 11.48 -22.78 -0.21
CA ARG A 246 11.32 -21.95 -1.41
C ARG A 246 11.84 -20.52 -1.20
N HIS A 247 11.46 -19.92 -0.11
CA HIS A 247 11.90 -18.55 0.25
C HIS A 247 13.40 -18.52 0.54
N PHE A 248 13.92 -19.53 1.26
CA PHE A 248 15.35 -19.64 1.54
C PHE A 248 16.17 -19.69 0.25
N VAL A 249 15.86 -20.58 -0.68
CA VAL A 249 16.61 -20.74 -1.94
C VAL A 249 16.61 -19.44 -2.76
N GLN A 250 15.46 -18.78 -2.88
CA GLN A 250 15.37 -17.50 -3.59
C GLN A 250 16.22 -16.40 -2.93
N SER A 251 16.12 -16.28 -1.62
CA SER A 251 16.81 -15.21 -0.85
C SER A 251 18.30 -15.48 -0.72
N ALA A 252 18.72 -16.75 -0.53
CA ALA A 252 20.12 -17.15 -0.46
C ALA A 252 20.83 -16.93 -1.80
N ASN A 253 20.22 -17.30 -2.93
CA ASN A 253 20.77 -17.04 -4.26
C ASN A 253 20.94 -15.53 -4.52
N ARG A 254 20.00 -14.69 -4.07
CA ARG A 254 20.14 -13.24 -4.15
C ARG A 254 21.30 -12.76 -3.28
N LYS A 255 21.35 -13.21 -2.02
CA LYS A 255 22.39 -12.82 -1.05
C LYS A 255 23.78 -13.18 -1.53
N ILE A 256 23.98 -14.40 -2.07
CA ILE A 256 25.26 -14.85 -2.62
C ILE A 256 25.71 -13.97 -3.80
N ARG A 257 24.79 -13.56 -4.68
CA ARG A 257 25.11 -12.67 -5.82
C ARG A 257 25.46 -11.24 -5.38
N GLU A 258 24.83 -10.75 -4.30
CA GLU A 258 25.05 -9.41 -3.76
C GLU A 258 26.31 -9.32 -2.87
N THR A 259 26.79 -10.47 -2.37
CA THR A 259 27.97 -10.51 -1.47
C THR A 259 29.26 -10.51 -2.31
N PRO A 260 30.22 -9.62 -2.04
CA PRO A 260 31.50 -9.62 -2.73
C PRO A 260 32.20 -10.99 -2.59
N HIS A 261 32.79 -11.50 -3.67
CA HIS A 261 33.49 -12.81 -3.67
C HIS A 261 34.71 -12.88 -2.74
N THR A 262 35.21 -11.74 -2.26
CA THR A 262 36.29 -11.64 -1.27
C THR A 262 35.83 -11.97 0.14
N VAL A 263 34.52 -12.08 0.37
CA VAL A 263 33.96 -12.30 1.70
C VAL A 263 33.46 -13.73 1.83
N SER A 264 33.88 -14.40 2.91
CA SER A 264 33.48 -15.79 3.17
C SER A 264 31.99 -15.88 3.51
N THR A 265 31.34 -16.89 2.96
CA THR A 265 29.97 -17.27 3.31
C THR A 265 29.98 -18.77 3.62
N SER A 266 29.33 -19.16 4.70
CA SER A 266 29.21 -20.57 5.13
C SER A 266 27.74 -20.97 5.19
N LEU A 267 27.48 -22.28 5.16
CA LEU A 267 26.15 -22.85 5.25
C LEU A 267 26.17 -24.05 6.21
N LEU A 268 25.12 -24.11 7.02
CA LEU A 268 24.83 -25.25 7.89
C LEU A 268 23.58 -25.95 7.40
N ILE A 269 23.58 -27.27 7.36
CA ILE A 269 22.37 -28.09 7.31
C ILE A 269 22.37 -28.96 8.56
N PHE A 270 21.24 -29.05 9.25
CA PHE A 270 21.11 -29.91 10.42
C PHE A 270 19.75 -30.61 10.44
N ASP A 271 19.74 -31.75 11.09
CA ASP A 271 18.62 -32.68 11.10
C ASP A 271 18.48 -33.24 12.52
N VAL A 272 17.23 -33.55 12.90
CA VAL A 272 16.91 -34.07 14.23
C VAL A 272 17.27 -35.55 14.30
N ASP A 273 18.15 -35.89 15.23
CA ASP A 273 18.56 -37.26 15.41
C ASP A 273 17.39 -38.12 15.92
N HIS A 274 17.17 -39.26 15.24
CA HIS A 274 16.14 -40.23 15.63
C HIS A 274 14.69 -39.65 15.60
N PHE A 275 14.40 -38.64 14.82
CA PHE A 275 13.09 -37.97 14.79
C PHE A 275 11.92 -38.94 14.56
N LYS A 276 12.11 -39.93 13.68
CA LYS A 276 11.10 -40.97 13.46
C LYS A 276 10.79 -41.76 14.75
N GLN A 277 11.80 -42.08 15.59
CA GLN A 277 11.58 -42.78 16.84
C GLN A 277 10.79 -41.91 17.82
N ILE A 278 11.02 -40.60 17.85
CA ILE A 278 10.23 -39.65 18.63
C ILE A 278 8.76 -39.69 18.21
N ASN A 279 8.49 -39.60 16.90
CA ASN A 279 7.13 -39.70 16.37
C ASN A 279 6.47 -41.05 16.66
N ASP A 280 7.20 -42.14 16.50
CA ASP A 280 6.69 -43.49 16.73
C ASP A 280 6.39 -43.74 18.25
N ALA A 281 7.15 -43.12 19.17
CA ALA A 281 6.99 -43.28 20.62
C ALA A 281 5.96 -42.33 21.24
N TYR A 282 5.93 -41.08 20.77
CA TYR A 282 5.16 -39.99 21.42
C TYR A 282 4.07 -39.38 20.54
N GLY A 283 3.98 -39.81 19.30
CA GLY A 283 3.01 -39.27 18.33
C GLY A 283 3.52 -38.02 17.56
N HIS A 284 2.89 -37.74 16.42
CA HIS A 284 3.26 -36.62 15.56
C HIS A 284 3.11 -35.25 16.23
N ASP A 285 2.14 -35.07 17.11
CA ASP A 285 1.93 -33.80 17.83
C ASP A 285 3.14 -33.43 18.71
N VAL A 286 3.82 -34.43 19.28
CA VAL A 286 5.04 -34.22 20.06
C VAL A 286 6.22 -33.95 19.13
N GLY A 287 6.32 -34.65 18.00
CA GLY A 287 7.31 -34.36 16.98
C GLY A 287 7.21 -32.91 16.46
N ASP A 288 5.99 -32.43 16.27
CA ASP A 288 5.73 -31.05 15.88
C ASP A 288 6.20 -30.04 16.96
N GLN A 289 6.01 -30.34 18.23
CA GLN A 289 6.54 -29.53 19.35
C GLN A 289 8.07 -29.50 19.33
N VAL A 290 8.73 -30.63 19.07
CA VAL A 290 10.20 -30.69 18.92
C VAL A 290 10.66 -29.81 17.79
N LEU A 291 10.03 -29.86 16.61
CA LEU A 291 10.37 -29.02 15.46
C LEU A 291 10.17 -27.51 15.76
N CYS A 292 9.11 -27.16 16.46
CA CYS A 292 8.87 -25.78 16.91
C CYS A 292 9.95 -25.31 17.90
N CYS A 293 10.33 -26.14 18.87
CA CYS A 293 11.40 -25.86 19.82
C CYS A 293 12.74 -25.62 19.10
N ILE A 294 13.08 -26.48 18.15
CA ILE A 294 14.29 -26.37 17.33
C ILE A 294 14.31 -25.03 16.56
N ALA A 295 13.21 -24.71 15.91
CA ALA A 295 13.11 -23.45 15.18
C ALA A 295 13.30 -22.22 16.08
N GLU A 296 12.73 -22.25 17.29
CA GLU A 296 12.85 -21.17 18.26
C GLU A 296 14.28 -21.03 18.79
N VAL A 297 14.92 -22.13 19.20
CA VAL A 297 16.32 -22.14 19.66
C VAL A 297 17.23 -21.66 18.53
N ALA A 298 17.09 -22.22 17.33
CA ALA A 298 17.90 -21.79 16.19
C ALA A 298 17.71 -20.29 15.86
N ARG A 299 16.50 -19.77 15.92
CA ARG A 299 16.22 -18.34 15.70
C ARG A 299 16.90 -17.44 16.71
N ARG A 300 16.99 -17.85 17.99
CA ARG A 300 17.66 -17.10 19.06
C ARG A 300 19.18 -17.07 18.88
N GLU A 301 19.75 -18.15 18.34
CA GLU A 301 21.19 -18.28 18.14
C GLU A 301 21.71 -17.58 16.87
N MET A 302 20.82 -17.29 15.90
CA MET A 302 21.17 -16.65 14.64
C MET A 302 21.17 -15.12 14.73
N ARG A 303 22.09 -14.48 14.00
CA ARG A 303 22.17 -13.02 13.85
C ARG A 303 21.10 -12.51 12.89
N HIS A 304 20.83 -11.22 12.92
CA HIS A 304 19.87 -10.58 12.02
C HIS A 304 20.17 -10.81 10.52
N ASN A 305 21.43 -10.94 10.14
CA ASN A 305 21.85 -11.17 8.75
C ASN A 305 21.90 -12.64 8.37
N ASP A 306 21.79 -13.55 9.32
CA ASP A 306 21.77 -14.98 9.07
C ASP A 306 20.39 -15.39 8.55
N MET A 307 20.36 -16.43 7.70
CA MET A 307 19.11 -16.85 7.08
C MET A 307 18.81 -18.29 7.52
N LEU A 308 17.78 -18.45 8.32
CA LEU A 308 17.29 -19.73 8.85
C LEU A 308 16.01 -20.15 8.13
N ALA A 309 15.92 -21.46 7.75
CA ALA A 309 14.72 -22.02 7.19
C ALA A 309 14.54 -23.51 7.56
N ARG A 310 13.29 -23.98 7.50
CA ARG A 310 12.98 -25.41 7.46
C ARG A 310 13.09 -25.88 6.02
N PHE A 311 13.96 -26.85 5.79
CA PHE A 311 14.33 -27.26 4.43
C PHE A 311 13.63 -28.54 3.99
N GLY A 312 13.30 -29.42 4.93
CA GLY A 312 12.57 -30.68 4.76
C GLY A 312 11.65 -30.95 5.94
N GLY A 313 11.26 -32.20 6.13
CA GLY A 313 10.42 -32.63 7.25
C GLY A 313 11.03 -32.32 8.59
N GLU A 314 12.25 -32.80 8.82
CA GLU A 314 13.03 -32.65 10.05
C GLU A 314 14.36 -31.93 9.81
N GLU A 315 14.56 -31.39 8.59
CA GLU A 315 15.78 -30.74 8.15
C GLU A 315 15.66 -29.22 8.21
N PHE A 316 16.70 -28.60 8.73
CA PHE A 316 16.85 -27.15 8.83
C PHE A 316 18.12 -26.69 8.13
N ILE A 317 18.10 -25.47 7.61
CA ILE A 317 19.22 -24.87 6.87
C ILE A 317 19.49 -23.45 7.35
N VAL A 318 20.78 -23.10 7.45
CA VAL A 318 21.22 -21.76 7.81
C VAL A 318 22.28 -21.29 6.85
N LEU A 319 22.08 -20.13 6.22
CA LEU A 319 23.14 -19.41 5.51
C LEU A 319 23.74 -18.37 6.45
N LEU A 320 25.05 -18.35 6.56
CA LEU A 320 25.84 -17.44 7.38
C LEU A 320 26.69 -16.52 6.45
N PRO A 321 26.14 -15.40 5.98
CA PRO A 321 26.91 -14.44 5.21
C PRO A 321 28.02 -13.82 6.07
N TYR A 322 29.12 -13.43 5.43
CA TYR A 322 30.26 -12.77 6.10
C TYR A 322 30.88 -13.62 7.23
N THR A 323 30.79 -14.96 7.14
CA THR A 323 31.25 -15.86 8.18
C THR A 323 32.28 -16.83 7.62
N VAL A 324 33.48 -16.83 8.21
CA VAL A 324 34.53 -17.75 7.86
C VAL A 324 34.26 -19.16 8.46
N GLN A 325 34.88 -20.17 7.89
CA GLN A 325 34.68 -21.57 8.28
C GLN A 325 34.84 -21.83 9.79
N ALA A 326 35.90 -21.27 10.39
CA ALA A 326 36.16 -21.47 11.82
C ALA A 326 35.04 -20.93 12.73
N ASP A 327 34.46 -19.80 12.35
CA ASP A 327 33.36 -19.21 13.09
C ASP A 327 32.03 -19.92 12.81
N ALA A 328 31.84 -20.42 11.58
CA ALA A 328 30.68 -21.25 11.24
C ALA A 328 30.66 -22.56 12.05
N LEU A 329 31.81 -23.19 12.25
CA LEU A 329 31.95 -24.38 13.12
C LEU A 329 31.62 -24.09 14.58
N LYS A 330 32.08 -22.93 15.11
CA LYS A 330 31.71 -22.50 16.48
C LYS A 330 30.19 -22.24 16.62
N ILE A 331 29.58 -21.64 15.60
CA ILE A 331 28.13 -21.41 15.59
C ILE A 331 27.37 -22.74 15.54
N ALA A 332 27.81 -23.67 14.68
CA ALA A 332 27.22 -24.98 14.56
C ALA A 332 27.32 -25.79 15.88
N GLU A 333 28.50 -25.81 16.50
CA GLU A 333 28.70 -26.52 17.78
C GLU A 333 27.91 -25.88 18.93
N ARG A 334 27.83 -24.55 18.99
CA ARG A 334 27.00 -23.85 19.93
C ARG A 334 25.49 -24.20 19.74
N LEU A 335 25.04 -24.25 18.48
CA LEU A 335 23.68 -24.64 18.15
C LEU A 335 23.39 -26.08 18.59
N ARG A 336 24.28 -27.05 18.22
CA ARG A 336 24.20 -28.45 18.64
C ARG A 336 24.07 -28.58 20.14
N TYR A 337 25.01 -27.94 20.91
CA TYR A 337 25.03 -27.97 22.36
C TYR A 337 23.75 -27.37 22.96
N LYS A 338 23.25 -26.25 22.41
CA LYS A 338 22.00 -25.64 22.85
C LYS A 338 20.78 -26.56 22.64
N MET A 339 20.74 -27.32 21.56
CA MET A 339 19.70 -28.33 21.31
C MET A 339 19.77 -29.49 22.26
N GLU A 340 20.97 -30.03 22.50
CA GLU A 340 21.20 -31.11 23.45
C GLU A 340 20.76 -30.76 24.90
N GLN A 341 20.80 -29.46 25.25
CA GLN A 341 20.34 -28.97 26.57
C GLN A 341 18.84 -28.68 26.62
N GLN A 342 18.11 -28.86 25.52
CA GLN A 342 16.66 -28.67 25.56
C GLN A 342 15.98 -29.90 26.14
N CYS A 343 14.99 -29.63 26.98
CA CYS A 343 14.15 -30.64 27.58
C CYS A 343 12.69 -30.22 27.42
N LEU A 344 11.89 -31.05 26.78
CA LEU A 344 10.44 -30.86 26.68
C LEU A 344 9.75 -31.76 27.71
N ASN A 345 8.87 -31.18 28.50
CA ASN A 345 8.04 -31.95 29.44
C ASN A 345 6.77 -32.42 28.71
N ILE A 346 6.66 -33.72 28.50
CA ILE A 346 5.54 -34.37 27.81
C ILE A 346 4.89 -35.36 28.79
N ASN A 347 3.70 -35.06 29.28
CA ASN A 347 2.97 -35.92 30.22
C ASN A 347 3.84 -36.37 31.41
N ASP A 348 4.51 -35.40 32.07
CA ASP A 348 5.43 -35.62 33.23
C ASP A 348 6.68 -36.45 32.89
N GLN A 349 7.00 -36.66 31.60
CA GLN A 349 8.25 -37.28 31.16
C GLN A 349 9.11 -36.24 30.43
N GLU A 350 10.39 -36.26 30.74
CA GLU A 350 11.38 -35.39 30.11
C GLU A 350 11.84 -36.00 28.75
N LEU A 351 11.55 -35.31 27.66
CA LEU A 351 12.02 -35.65 26.32
C LEU A 351 13.23 -34.77 25.95
N THR A 352 14.38 -35.41 25.76
CA THR A 352 15.59 -34.78 25.20
C THR A 352 15.80 -35.20 23.75
N PHE A 353 16.43 -34.38 22.97
CA PHE A 353 16.76 -34.66 21.57
C PHE A 353 18.08 -34.02 21.19
N THR A 354 18.72 -34.54 20.13
CA THR A 354 19.97 -34.01 19.59
C THR A 354 19.83 -33.71 18.11
N ILE A 355 20.80 -32.99 17.57
CA ILE A 355 20.89 -32.70 16.14
C ILE A 355 22.28 -33.09 15.61
N SER A 356 22.33 -33.57 14.39
CA SER A 356 23.56 -33.69 13.61
C SER A 356 23.67 -32.49 12.67
N VAL A 357 24.89 -31.95 12.48
CA VAL A 357 25.11 -30.73 11.72
C VAL A 357 26.19 -30.94 10.68
N GLY A 358 25.87 -30.64 9.41
CA GLY A 358 26.83 -30.55 8.32
C GLY A 358 27.17 -29.10 8.00
N VAL A 359 28.44 -28.79 7.86
CA VAL A 359 28.93 -27.42 7.57
C VAL A 359 29.67 -27.40 6.25
N SER A 360 29.41 -26.39 5.43
CA SER A 360 30.15 -26.15 4.19
C SER A 360 30.51 -24.67 4.02
N LYS A 361 31.55 -24.41 3.22
CA LYS A 361 31.98 -23.06 2.85
C LYS A 361 31.76 -22.83 1.36
N LEU A 362 31.29 -21.63 1.02
CA LEU A 362 31.11 -21.20 -0.37
C LEU A 362 32.46 -21.11 -1.08
N ASP A 363 32.57 -21.73 -2.26
CA ASP A 363 33.74 -21.57 -3.13
C ASP A 363 33.70 -20.17 -3.77
N PRO A 364 34.68 -19.30 -3.52
CA PRO A 364 34.72 -17.97 -4.12
C PRO A 364 34.86 -17.98 -5.65
N LYS A 365 35.44 -19.05 -6.22
CA LYS A 365 35.63 -19.19 -7.66
C LYS A 365 34.32 -19.58 -8.37
N HIS A 366 33.50 -20.38 -7.71
CA HIS A 366 32.24 -20.90 -8.25
C HIS A 366 31.12 -20.76 -7.23
N PRO A 367 30.62 -19.51 -6.97
CA PRO A 367 29.68 -19.25 -5.89
C PRO A 367 28.24 -19.71 -6.25
N LYS A 368 28.01 -21.02 -6.17
CA LYS A 368 26.72 -21.66 -6.46
C LYS A 368 26.09 -22.20 -5.18
N LEU A 369 24.86 -21.79 -4.89
CA LEU A 369 24.10 -22.26 -3.73
C LEU A 369 23.92 -23.79 -3.74
N ASP A 370 23.59 -24.36 -4.91
CA ASP A 370 23.34 -25.81 -5.03
C ASP A 370 24.56 -26.66 -4.66
N GLN A 371 25.78 -26.21 -5.01
CA GLN A 371 27.02 -26.88 -4.60
C GLN A 371 27.26 -26.71 -3.09
N LEU A 372 27.01 -25.54 -2.55
CA LEU A 372 27.15 -25.26 -1.14
C LEU A 372 26.22 -26.15 -0.30
N ILE A 373 24.95 -26.30 -0.73
CA ILE A 373 23.97 -27.20 -0.12
C ILE A 373 24.46 -28.65 -0.22
N LYS A 374 24.86 -29.12 -1.41
CA LYS A 374 25.33 -30.49 -1.62
C LYS A 374 26.52 -30.82 -0.69
N HIS A 375 27.48 -29.91 -0.54
CA HIS A 375 28.63 -30.15 0.33
C HIS A 375 28.23 -30.21 1.82
N ALA A 376 27.28 -29.39 2.28
CA ALA A 376 26.76 -29.44 3.64
C ALA A 376 25.96 -30.72 3.90
N ASP A 377 25.22 -31.19 2.90
CA ASP A 377 24.43 -32.44 2.98
C ASP A 377 25.34 -33.68 3.11
N ILE A 378 26.43 -33.74 2.33
CA ILE A 378 27.45 -34.77 2.47
C ILE A 378 28.07 -34.77 3.87
N ALA A 379 28.35 -33.58 4.43
CA ALA A 379 28.89 -33.46 5.76
C ALA A 379 27.86 -33.85 6.86
N LEU A 380 26.58 -33.54 6.65
CA LEU A 380 25.50 -33.99 7.54
C LEU A 380 25.34 -35.51 7.55
N TYR A 381 25.40 -36.12 6.34
CA TYR A 381 25.36 -37.56 6.23
C TYR A 381 26.50 -38.22 7.02
N GLU A 382 27.73 -37.71 6.92
CA GLU A 382 28.87 -38.16 7.70
C GLU A 382 28.69 -37.97 9.21
N ALA A 383 28.14 -36.83 9.64
CA ALA A 383 27.81 -36.60 11.05
C ALA A 383 26.86 -37.69 11.61
N LYS A 384 25.85 -38.08 10.83
CA LYS A 384 24.94 -39.17 11.19
C LYS A 384 25.64 -40.52 11.29
N HIS A 385 26.65 -40.80 10.43
CA HIS A 385 27.45 -42.02 10.46
C HIS A 385 28.47 -42.07 11.58
N GLN A 386 29.04 -40.95 12.00
CA GLN A 386 29.99 -40.84 13.11
C GLN A 386 29.36 -40.99 14.51
N GLY A 387 28.08 -41.32 14.59
CA GLY A 387 27.37 -41.55 15.84
C GLY A 387 26.36 -40.49 16.24
N ARG A 388 26.06 -39.55 15.32
CA ARG A 388 25.11 -38.44 15.52
C ARG A 388 25.58 -37.43 16.57
N ASN A 389 24.71 -36.46 16.93
CA ASN A 389 25.00 -35.40 17.91
C ASN A 389 26.40 -34.78 17.73
N CYS A 390 26.79 -34.48 16.52
CA CYS A 390 28.10 -33.93 16.19
C CYS A 390 28.05 -32.99 15.00
N VAL A 391 29.13 -32.21 14.83
CA VAL A 391 29.32 -31.27 13.74
C VAL A 391 30.43 -31.76 12.82
N VAL A 392 30.14 -31.91 11.53
CA VAL A 392 31.13 -32.28 10.50
C VAL A 392 31.26 -31.20 9.45
N HIS A 393 32.47 -30.93 9.02
CA HIS A 393 32.77 -30.00 7.94
C HIS A 393 33.21 -30.75 6.67
N TYR A 394 32.68 -30.33 5.53
CA TYR A 394 32.93 -30.99 4.22
C TYR A 394 34.42 -31.11 3.87
N ASN A 395 35.26 -30.10 4.16
CA ASN A 395 36.69 -30.16 3.80
C ASN A 395 37.54 -31.10 4.68
N THR A 396 37.08 -31.49 5.87
CA THR A 396 37.81 -32.46 6.71
C THR A 396 37.73 -33.88 6.18
N MET A 397 36.73 -34.19 5.37
CA MET A 397 36.53 -35.50 4.74
C MET A 397 37.57 -35.78 3.64
N ASN A 398 37.92 -34.77 2.82
CA ASN A 398 38.92 -34.93 1.75
C ASN A 398 40.34 -35.16 2.27
N GLN A 399 40.64 -34.86 3.57
CA GLN A 399 41.96 -35.14 4.16
C GLN A 399 42.07 -36.56 4.69
N SER A 400 40.97 -37.21 5.08
CA SER A 400 40.96 -38.58 5.56
C SER A 400 41.01 -39.61 4.42
N GLU A 401 40.49 -39.31 3.22
CA GLU A 401 40.59 -40.18 2.04
C GLU A 401 41.94 -40.12 1.33
N GLN A 402 42.79 -39.11 1.61
CA GLN A 402 44.16 -39.02 1.07
C GLN A 402 45.20 -39.73 1.95
N LEU A 403 44.80 -40.29 3.09
CA LEU A 403 45.66 -40.98 4.06
C LEU A 403 45.38 -42.50 4.14
N VAL A 404 44.57 -43.06 3.24
CA VAL A 404 44.38 -44.48 2.98
C VAL A 404 44.74 -44.75 1.53
#